data_9b9d32bdcaf04adf05791eaca527bbb8
#
_entry.id   9b9d32bdcaf04adf05791eaca527bbb8
#
_cell.length_a   1.000
_cell.length_b   1.000
_cell.length_c   1.000
_cell.angle_alpha   90.00
_cell.angle_beta   90.00
_cell.angle_gamma   90.00
#
_symmetry.space_group_name_H-M   'P 1'
#
loop_
_entity.id
_entity.type
_entity.pdbx_description
1 polymer ?
#
loop_
_entity_poly.entity_id
_entity_poly.type
_entity_poly.pdbx_seq_one_letter_code
_entity_poly.pdbx_strand_id
1 'polypeptide(L)'
;MRELLPFLLLLFTLTVFSQKEANFWYFGRNAALDFNTGTPTPANGSKLNTLEGCSSFSNENGELIFYIGAPSAIARNLTIWNSNDEPMPNGIGLKGDSSSSQSALTVPAPGQPNIYYVFTVGARSSNNAGFWYYTIDMTKEDGLGDVVAGPVALGDPSNHSEWTEKVTAVRAKECNAFWVISSYADKFYAYKVNTAGVSLDKVSTINGYNTIDPRGYLKVSPDGKKLVAANMESGTHIFNFN
;
A
#
# COMPACT_ATOMS: atom_id res chain seq x y z
N MET A 1 56.39 29.56 -17.74
CA MET A 1 55.92 28.15 -17.70
C MET A 1 54.60 28.14 -16.97
N ARG A 2 53.52 27.96 -17.72
CA ARG A 2 52.15 27.90 -17.17
C ARG A 2 51.80 26.43 -16.96
N GLU A 3 51.72 26.02 -15.75
CA GLU A 3 51.25 24.68 -15.36
C GLU A 3 49.75 24.62 -15.63
N LEU A 4 49.32 23.84 -16.63
CA LEU A 4 47.94 23.47 -16.91
C LEU A 4 47.59 22.32 -15.97
N LEU A 5 46.83 22.63 -14.93
CA LEU A 5 46.21 21.64 -14.06
C LEU A 5 45.07 20.96 -14.84
N PRO A 6 45.09 19.64 -15.08
CA PRO A 6 43.96 18.97 -15.71
C PRO A 6 42.82 18.87 -14.70
N PHE A 7 41.71 19.55 -15.00
CA PHE A 7 40.46 19.44 -14.27
C PHE A 7 39.87 18.04 -14.57
N LEU A 8 40.16 17.08 -13.71
CA LEU A 8 39.55 15.75 -13.77
C LEU A 8 38.08 15.88 -13.33
N LEU A 9 37.18 16.05 -14.30
CA LEU A 9 35.75 16.05 -14.09
C LEU A 9 35.35 14.61 -13.78
N LEU A 10 35.25 14.28 -12.50
CA LEU A 10 34.72 13.00 -12.06
C LEU A 10 33.19 13.01 -12.33
N LEU A 11 32.83 12.50 -13.49
CA LEU A 11 31.43 12.20 -13.81
C LEU A 11 30.96 11.07 -12.87
N PHE A 12 30.41 11.45 -11.74
CA PHE A 12 29.56 10.55 -10.96
C PHE A 12 28.32 10.27 -11.80
N THR A 13 28.32 9.18 -12.53
CA THR A 13 27.08 8.61 -13.06
C THR A 13 26.27 8.12 -11.85
N LEU A 14 25.34 8.95 -11.40
CA LEU A 14 24.29 8.49 -10.50
C LEU A 14 23.48 7.48 -11.29
N THR A 15 23.72 6.21 -11.05
CA THR A 15 22.82 5.15 -11.50
C THR A 15 21.52 5.33 -10.74
N VAL A 16 20.54 5.94 -11.38
CA VAL A 16 19.18 5.96 -10.87
C VAL A 16 18.65 4.53 -11.03
N PHE A 17 18.70 3.75 -9.95
CA PHE A 17 18.01 2.48 -9.96
C PHE A 17 16.51 2.77 -9.97
N SER A 18 15.83 2.30 -10.99
CA SER A 18 14.37 2.26 -11.01
C SER A 18 13.89 1.42 -9.81
N GLN A 19 12.96 1.94 -9.06
CA GLN A 19 12.30 1.18 -8.00
C GLN A 19 11.46 0.11 -8.67
N LYS A 20 11.87 -1.15 -8.56
CA LYS A 20 11.23 -2.28 -9.23
C LYS A 20 10.15 -2.95 -8.38
N GLU A 21 9.90 -2.43 -7.18
CA GLU A 21 8.92 -2.97 -6.24
C GLU A 21 7.47 -2.93 -6.78
N ALA A 22 7.24 -2.19 -7.85
CA ALA A 22 5.96 -2.11 -8.57
C ALA A 22 6.00 -2.73 -9.97
N ASN A 23 6.94 -3.63 -10.26
CA ASN A 23 7.07 -4.20 -11.61
C ASN A 23 6.03 -5.28 -11.94
N PHE A 24 5.42 -5.93 -10.94
CA PHE A 24 4.28 -6.79 -11.17
C PHE A 24 2.97 -6.13 -10.76
N TRP A 25 2.00 -6.16 -11.66
CA TRP A 25 0.64 -5.68 -11.40
C TRP A 25 -0.34 -6.86 -11.53
N TYR A 26 -0.87 -7.29 -10.39
CA TYR A 26 -1.92 -8.29 -10.34
C TYR A 26 -3.23 -7.61 -9.99
N PHE A 27 -4.28 -7.80 -10.80
CA PHE A 27 -5.53 -7.06 -10.67
C PHE A 27 -6.74 -7.79 -11.26
N GLY A 28 -7.93 -7.34 -10.92
CA GLY A 28 -9.19 -7.77 -11.51
C GLY A 28 -9.45 -9.26 -11.41
N ARG A 29 -9.74 -9.90 -12.53
CA ARG A 29 -10.04 -11.32 -12.61
C ARG A 29 -8.89 -12.05 -13.29
N ASN A 30 -7.97 -12.55 -12.49
CA ASN A 30 -6.78 -13.31 -12.91
C ASN A 30 -5.87 -12.57 -13.91
N ALA A 31 -5.98 -11.22 -13.97
CA ALA A 31 -5.14 -10.43 -14.83
C ALA A 31 -3.81 -10.08 -14.15
N ALA A 32 -2.74 -10.09 -14.93
CA ALA A 32 -1.41 -9.70 -14.47
C ALA A 32 -0.56 -9.11 -15.59
N LEU A 33 0.30 -8.16 -15.24
CA LEU A 33 1.30 -7.55 -16.11
C LEU A 33 2.67 -7.57 -15.43
N ASP A 34 3.70 -7.84 -16.22
CA ASP A 34 5.11 -7.74 -15.84
C ASP A 34 5.76 -6.60 -16.61
N PHE A 35 6.40 -5.67 -15.89
CA PHE A 35 7.11 -4.50 -16.41
C PHE A 35 8.64 -4.66 -16.36
N ASN A 36 9.17 -5.82 -15.99
CA ASN A 36 10.63 -6.03 -15.86
C ASN A 36 11.39 -5.82 -17.16
N THR A 37 10.76 -6.01 -18.31
CA THR A 37 11.37 -5.81 -19.64
C THR A 37 11.30 -4.34 -20.11
N GLY A 38 10.74 -3.43 -19.32
CA GLY A 38 10.50 -2.03 -19.69
C GLY A 38 9.23 -1.80 -20.53
N THR A 39 8.68 -2.87 -21.11
CA THR A 39 7.38 -2.86 -21.80
C THR A 39 6.46 -3.82 -21.06
N PRO A 40 5.18 -3.47 -20.78
CA PRO A 40 4.27 -4.36 -20.09
C PRO A 40 4.02 -5.62 -20.92
N THR A 41 4.24 -6.77 -20.31
CA THR A 41 3.94 -8.08 -20.90
C THR A 41 2.91 -8.81 -20.02
N PRO A 42 1.98 -9.59 -20.60
CA PRO A 42 1.08 -10.41 -19.81
C PRO A 42 1.86 -11.38 -18.90
N ALA A 43 1.53 -11.38 -17.63
CA ALA A 43 1.97 -12.41 -16.69
C ALA A 43 0.83 -13.39 -16.39
N ASN A 44 1.18 -14.60 -15.96
CA ASN A 44 0.23 -15.66 -15.66
C ASN A 44 0.28 -15.99 -14.17
N GLY A 45 -0.69 -16.78 -13.71
CA GLY A 45 -0.68 -17.34 -12.36
C GLY A 45 -1.61 -16.63 -11.37
N SER A 46 -1.96 -15.35 -11.60
CA SER A 46 -2.81 -14.60 -10.67
C SER A 46 -4.05 -15.37 -10.23
N LYS A 47 -4.24 -15.49 -8.93
CA LYS A 47 -5.42 -16.07 -8.28
C LYS A 47 -6.45 -15.01 -7.87
N LEU A 48 -6.17 -13.74 -8.17
CA LEU A 48 -7.09 -12.64 -7.87
C LEU A 48 -8.38 -12.76 -8.66
N ASN A 49 -9.49 -12.60 -7.96
CA ASN A 49 -10.79 -12.39 -8.57
C ASN A 49 -11.52 -11.32 -7.74
N THR A 50 -10.92 -10.15 -7.69
CA THR A 50 -11.38 -9.00 -6.89
C THR A 50 -12.30 -8.10 -7.70
N LEU A 51 -13.20 -7.39 -7.01
CA LEU A 51 -14.12 -6.44 -7.63
C LEU A 51 -13.44 -5.12 -7.95
N GLU A 52 -12.65 -4.59 -6.99
CA GLU A 52 -12.02 -3.27 -7.08
C GLU A 52 -10.56 -3.33 -6.63
N GLY A 53 -10.28 -2.93 -5.39
CA GLY A 53 -8.92 -2.79 -4.91
C GLY A 53 -8.15 -4.11 -4.77
N CYS A 54 -6.85 -4.04 -5.04
CA CYS A 54 -5.88 -5.10 -4.87
C CYS A 54 -4.50 -4.48 -4.70
N SER A 55 -3.52 -5.29 -4.33
CA SER A 55 -2.12 -4.86 -4.23
C SER A 55 -1.20 -6.00 -4.64
N SER A 56 -0.12 -5.68 -5.35
CA SER A 56 1.00 -6.58 -5.62
C SER A 56 2.29 -5.90 -5.20
N PHE A 57 3.25 -6.68 -4.75
CA PHE A 57 4.52 -6.17 -4.26
C PHE A 57 5.67 -7.02 -4.77
N SER A 58 6.68 -6.36 -5.36
CA SER A 58 7.90 -6.98 -5.83
C SER A 58 9.08 -6.55 -4.96
N ASN A 59 10.18 -7.28 -5.02
CA ASN A 59 11.43 -6.87 -4.38
C ASN A 59 12.17 -5.82 -5.23
N GLU A 60 13.33 -5.39 -4.75
CA GLU A 60 14.20 -4.42 -5.42
C GLU A 60 14.73 -4.90 -6.78
N ASN A 61 14.72 -6.21 -7.03
CA ASN A 61 15.10 -6.81 -8.32
C ASN A 61 13.93 -6.90 -9.30
N GLY A 62 12.70 -6.61 -8.84
CA GLY A 62 11.46 -6.71 -9.62
C GLY A 62 10.82 -8.09 -9.61
N GLU A 63 11.24 -8.99 -8.71
CA GLU A 63 10.62 -10.31 -8.54
C GLU A 63 9.38 -10.18 -7.66
N LEU A 64 8.27 -10.79 -8.07
CA LEU A 64 7.06 -10.81 -7.27
C LEU A 64 7.31 -11.49 -5.92
N ILE A 65 6.93 -10.84 -4.82
CA ILE A 65 7.03 -11.43 -3.47
C ILE A 65 5.68 -11.98 -3.04
N PHE A 66 4.63 -11.17 -3.11
CA PHE A 66 3.26 -11.54 -2.79
C PHE A 66 2.26 -10.55 -3.39
N TYR A 67 1.00 -10.94 -3.39
CA TYR A 67 -0.10 -10.08 -3.83
C TYR A 67 -1.37 -10.33 -3.01
N ILE A 68 -2.29 -9.37 -3.01
CA ILE A 68 -3.43 -9.30 -2.10
C ILE A 68 -4.68 -8.91 -2.86
N GLY A 69 -5.79 -9.58 -2.58
CA GLY A 69 -7.12 -9.25 -3.07
C GLY A 69 -8.14 -10.32 -2.71
N ALA A 70 -9.26 -10.40 -3.41
CA ALA A 70 -10.25 -11.44 -3.15
C ALA A 70 -9.97 -12.71 -3.96
N PRO A 71 -10.27 -13.91 -3.40
CA PRO A 71 -10.12 -15.18 -4.09
C PRO A 71 -11.26 -15.49 -5.08
N SER A 72 -12.37 -14.77 -4.99
CA SER A 72 -13.52 -14.96 -5.90
C SER A 72 -14.37 -13.68 -5.94
N ALA A 73 -15.18 -13.52 -6.99
CA ALA A 73 -16.04 -12.35 -7.18
C ALA A 73 -17.11 -12.17 -6.09
N ILE A 74 -17.40 -13.20 -5.32
CA ILE A 74 -18.39 -13.16 -4.21
C ILE A 74 -17.73 -13.08 -2.84
N ALA A 75 -16.42 -13.34 -2.74
CA ALA A 75 -15.69 -13.23 -1.49
C ALA A 75 -15.40 -11.75 -1.19
N ARG A 76 -15.75 -11.33 0.01
CA ARG A 76 -15.52 -9.96 0.48
C ARG A 76 -14.17 -9.84 1.20
N ASN A 77 -13.78 -10.87 1.91
CA ASN A 77 -12.51 -10.94 2.62
C ASN A 77 -11.34 -11.01 1.65
N LEU A 78 -10.19 -10.52 2.10
CA LEU A 78 -8.96 -10.56 1.33
C LEU A 78 -8.14 -11.81 1.62
N THR A 79 -7.34 -12.21 0.67
CA THR A 79 -6.32 -13.27 0.78
C THR A 79 -4.99 -12.72 0.31
N ILE A 80 -3.90 -13.15 0.94
CA ILE A 80 -2.55 -12.94 0.48
C ILE A 80 -2.05 -14.23 -0.17
N TRP A 81 -1.51 -14.11 -1.38
CA TRP A 81 -0.83 -15.21 -2.09
C TRP A 81 0.66 -14.91 -2.17
N ASN A 82 1.46 -15.95 -2.00
CA ASN A 82 2.91 -15.90 -2.19
C ASN A 82 3.29 -15.88 -3.68
N SER A 83 4.58 -15.87 -3.96
CA SER A 83 5.11 -15.86 -5.35
C SER A 83 4.85 -17.15 -6.13
N ASN A 84 4.45 -18.25 -5.48
CA ASN A 84 4.04 -19.51 -6.10
C ASN A 84 2.54 -19.57 -6.40
N ASP A 85 1.81 -18.47 -6.22
CA ASP A 85 0.34 -18.42 -6.38
C ASP A 85 -0.43 -19.29 -5.37
N GLU A 86 0.17 -19.58 -4.22
CA GLU A 86 -0.43 -20.31 -3.12
C GLU A 86 -0.87 -19.34 -2.01
N PRO A 87 -2.00 -19.62 -1.35
CA PRO A 87 -2.38 -18.79 -0.19
C PRO A 87 -1.28 -18.84 0.88
N MET A 88 -0.82 -17.68 1.30
CA MET A 88 0.16 -17.55 2.39
C MET A 88 -0.46 -18.09 3.69
N PRO A 89 0.27 -18.83 4.54
CA PRO A 89 -0.22 -19.23 5.86
C PRO A 89 -0.76 -18.03 6.63
N ASN A 90 -1.86 -18.22 7.36
CA ASN A 90 -2.61 -17.18 8.06
C ASN A 90 -3.07 -15.99 7.19
N GLY A 91 -2.83 -16.04 5.87
CA GLY A 91 -3.18 -15.00 4.90
C GLY A 91 -4.56 -15.12 4.28
N ILE A 92 -5.43 -16.02 4.76
CA ILE A 92 -6.78 -16.23 4.24
C ILE A 92 -7.80 -15.53 5.14
N GLY A 93 -8.82 -14.91 4.55
CA GLY A 93 -9.93 -14.33 5.29
C GLY A 93 -9.59 -13.04 6.03
N LEU A 94 -8.63 -12.28 5.54
CA LEU A 94 -8.22 -11.03 6.17
C LEU A 94 -9.36 -10.01 6.19
N LYS A 95 -9.38 -9.18 7.23
CA LYS A 95 -10.19 -7.97 7.29
C LYS A 95 -9.80 -7.03 6.14
N GLY A 96 -10.76 -6.29 5.64
CA GLY A 96 -10.68 -5.54 4.39
C GLY A 96 -11.77 -6.04 3.47
N ASP A 97 -12.00 -5.39 2.36
CA ASP A 97 -13.12 -5.75 1.48
C ASP A 97 -12.71 -5.62 0.01
N SER A 98 -13.04 -6.62 -0.79
CA SER A 98 -12.75 -6.65 -2.23
C SER A 98 -13.46 -5.56 -3.03
N SER A 99 -14.47 -4.93 -2.47
CA SER A 99 -15.20 -3.80 -3.05
C SER A 99 -14.72 -2.45 -2.52
N SER A 100 -13.68 -2.43 -1.68
CA SER A 100 -13.05 -1.16 -1.31
C SER A 100 -12.25 -0.61 -2.48
N SER A 101 -12.39 0.69 -2.74
CA SER A 101 -11.70 1.36 -3.85
C SER A 101 -10.17 1.20 -3.80
N GLN A 102 -9.58 1.14 -2.59
CA GLN A 102 -8.15 0.88 -2.34
C GLN A 102 -8.00 -0.16 -1.22
N SER A 103 -8.42 -1.39 -1.44
CA SER A 103 -8.61 -2.39 -0.39
C SER A 103 -7.35 -2.79 0.38
N ALA A 104 -6.16 -2.69 -0.22
CA ALA A 104 -4.90 -3.06 0.42
C ALA A 104 -3.72 -2.20 -0.05
N LEU A 105 -2.75 -2.03 0.85
CA LEU A 105 -1.50 -1.30 0.62
C LEU A 105 -0.36 -1.98 1.39
N THR A 106 0.77 -2.22 0.73
CA THR A 106 1.96 -2.80 1.35
C THR A 106 3.02 -1.73 1.62
N VAL A 107 3.63 -1.78 2.81
CA VAL A 107 4.76 -0.93 3.21
C VAL A 107 5.85 -1.81 3.81
N PRO A 108 7.11 -1.75 3.32
CA PRO A 108 8.22 -2.47 3.95
C PRO A 108 8.47 -1.93 5.36
N ALA A 109 8.81 -2.81 6.30
CA ALA A 109 9.14 -2.41 7.67
C ALA A 109 10.54 -1.78 7.72
N PRO A 110 10.68 -0.50 8.08
CA PRO A 110 11.97 0.16 8.08
C PRO A 110 12.98 -0.51 9.04
N GLY A 111 14.18 -0.80 8.53
CA GLY A 111 15.24 -1.45 9.33
C GLY A 111 15.02 -2.94 9.60
N GLN A 112 13.99 -3.55 9.06
CA GLN A 112 13.68 -4.97 9.21
C GLN A 112 13.52 -5.61 7.82
N PRO A 113 14.60 -6.05 7.17
CA PRO A 113 14.52 -6.72 5.88
C PRO A 113 13.62 -7.95 6.00
N ASN A 114 12.85 -8.24 4.97
CA ASN A 114 11.88 -9.34 4.89
C ASN A 114 10.62 -9.20 5.76
N ILE A 115 10.44 -8.07 6.48
CA ILE A 115 9.19 -7.77 7.18
C ILE A 115 8.40 -6.72 6.40
N TYR A 116 7.10 -6.95 6.26
CA TYR A 116 6.19 -6.05 5.58
C TYR A 116 4.93 -5.82 6.40
N TYR A 117 4.41 -4.60 6.33
CA TYR A 117 3.10 -4.26 6.87
C TYR A 117 2.09 -4.16 5.71
N VAL A 118 1.00 -4.90 5.83
CA VAL A 118 -0.14 -4.82 4.91
C VAL A 118 -1.27 -4.08 5.59
N PHE A 119 -1.60 -2.92 5.07
CA PHE A 119 -2.73 -2.13 5.52
C PHE A 119 -3.95 -2.46 4.67
N THR A 120 -5.11 -2.66 5.31
CA THR A 120 -6.35 -2.99 4.63
C THR A 120 -7.48 -2.09 5.09
N VAL A 121 -8.34 -1.70 4.16
CA VAL A 121 -9.57 -0.97 4.45
C VAL A 121 -10.78 -1.76 3.95
N GLY A 122 -11.85 -1.74 4.73
CA GLY A 122 -13.10 -2.39 4.38
C GLY A 122 -14.05 -1.47 3.62
N ALA A 123 -15.02 -2.04 2.92
CA ALA A 123 -16.10 -1.29 2.33
C ALA A 123 -17.10 -0.84 3.40
N ARG A 124 -17.68 0.34 3.19
CA ARG A 124 -18.69 0.92 4.10
C ARG A 124 -19.82 -0.06 4.34
N SER A 125 -20.27 -0.12 5.61
CA SER A 125 -21.41 -0.95 6.03
C SER A 125 -21.26 -2.45 5.74
N SER A 126 -20.06 -2.93 5.43
CA SER A 126 -19.77 -4.36 5.37
C SER A 126 -19.31 -4.88 6.74
N ASN A 127 -19.40 -6.19 6.94
CA ASN A 127 -18.86 -6.84 8.14
C ASN A 127 -17.32 -6.70 8.27
N ASN A 128 -16.69 -6.26 7.21
CA ASN A 128 -15.26 -6.01 7.11
C ASN A 128 -14.92 -4.52 7.03
N ALA A 129 -15.89 -3.62 7.30
CA ALA A 129 -15.64 -2.18 7.36
C ALA A 129 -14.60 -1.84 8.43
N GLY A 130 -13.78 -0.81 8.19
CA GLY A 130 -12.74 -0.34 9.11
C GLY A 130 -11.35 -0.29 8.48
N PHE A 131 -10.34 -0.09 9.32
CA PHE A 131 -8.96 0.05 8.93
C PHE A 131 -8.08 -0.83 9.82
N TRP A 132 -7.25 -1.67 9.20
CA TRP A 132 -6.39 -2.64 9.90
C TRP A 132 -5.01 -2.73 9.28
N TYR A 133 -4.08 -3.34 10.01
CA TYR A 133 -2.85 -3.83 9.42
C TYR A 133 -2.48 -5.22 9.92
N TYR A 134 -1.62 -5.86 9.13
CA TYR A 134 -1.04 -7.18 9.35
C TYR A 134 0.47 -7.09 9.19
N THR A 135 1.20 -7.99 9.86
CA THR A 135 2.65 -8.14 9.69
C THR A 135 2.94 -9.43 8.95
N ILE A 136 3.74 -9.33 7.89
CA ILE A 136 4.22 -10.45 7.10
C ILE A 136 5.71 -10.63 7.35
N ASP A 137 6.13 -11.87 7.57
CA ASP A 137 7.54 -12.27 7.69
C ASP A 137 7.92 -13.20 6.54
N MET A 138 8.69 -12.67 5.58
CA MET A 138 9.14 -13.40 4.40
C MET A 138 10.28 -14.37 4.68
N THR A 139 10.79 -14.47 5.91
CA THR A 139 11.75 -15.52 6.29
C THR A 139 11.08 -16.86 6.60
N LYS A 140 9.76 -16.86 6.70
CA LYS A 140 8.96 -18.07 6.95
C LYS A 140 8.71 -18.84 5.66
N GLU A 141 8.31 -20.10 5.82
CA GLU A 141 7.90 -20.98 4.70
C GLU A 141 8.94 -20.97 3.56
N ASP A 142 10.22 -21.17 3.91
CA ASP A 142 11.34 -21.20 2.96
C ASP A 142 11.41 -19.96 2.04
N GLY A 143 11.00 -18.81 2.56
CA GLY A 143 11.01 -17.53 1.82
C GLY A 143 9.68 -17.20 1.12
N LEU A 144 8.64 -18.02 1.28
CA LEU A 144 7.31 -17.79 0.71
C LEU A 144 6.43 -16.92 1.63
N GLY A 145 6.83 -16.76 2.90
CA GLY A 145 6.21 -15.85 3.85
C GLY A 145 5.03 -16.39 4.64
N ASP A 146 4.78 -15.75 5.78
CA ASP A 146 3.65 -16.03 6.67
C ASP A 146 3.11 -14.71 7.24
N VAL A 147 1.81 -14.65 7.50
CA VAL A 147 1.18 -13.56 8.23
C VAL A 147 1.33 -13.83 9.73
N VAL A 148 2.34 -13.23 10.34
CA VAL A 148 2.77 -13.52 11.72
C VAL A 148 2.03 -12.71 12.77
N ALA A 149 1.33 -11.62 12.41
CA ALA A 149 0.52 -10.83 13.33
C ALA A 149 -0.61 -10.09 12.61
N GLY A 150 -1.67 -9.77 13.34
CA GLY A 150 -2.86 -9.07 12.90
C GLY A 150 -4.13 -9.95 12.95
N PRO A 151 -5.31 -9.36 12.68
CA PRO A 151 -5.55 -7.94 12.39
C PRO A 151 -5.31 -7.03 13.60
N VAL A 152 -4.58 -5.94 13.40
CA VAL A 152 -4.49 -4.84 14.37
C VAL A 152 -5.40 -3.72 13.90
N ALA A 153 -6.37 -3.34 14.71
CA ALA A 153 -7.31 -2.27 14.40
C ALA A 153 -6.64 -0.90 14.45
N LEU A 154 -6.89 -0.08 13.44
CA LEU A 154 -6.43 1.29 13.33
C LEU A 154 -7.64 2.25 13.33
N GLY A 155 -7.37 3.54 13.54
CA GLY A 155 -8.42 4.55 13.66
C GLY A 155 -9.15 4.46 14.99
N ASP A 156 -10.41 4.83 14.99
CA ASP A 156 -11.30 4.68 16.12
C ASP A 156 -12.24 3.49 15.84
N PRO A 157 -12.16 2.40 16.63
CA PRO A 157 -13.00 1.22 16.42
C PRO A 157 -14.51 1.49 16.45
N SER A 158 -14.95 2.54 17.14
CA SER A 158 -16.36 2.93 17.19
C SER A 158 -16.90 3.43 15.84
N ASN A 159 -15.99 3.82 14.93
CA ASN A 159 -16.31 4.40 13.63
C ASN A 159 -15.97 3.47 12.46
N HIS A 160 -15.62 2.22 12.72
CA HIS A 160 -15.19 1.28 11.66
C HIS A 160 -16.26 1.06 10.59
N SER A 161 -17.54 1.00 10.94
CA SER A 161 -18.64 0.81 9.98
C SER A 161 -18.78 1.91 8.94
N GLU A 162 -18.24 3.10 9.22
CA GLU A 162 -18.30 4.29 8.39
C GLU A 162 -16.92 4.72 7.88
N TRP A 163 -15.87 3.89 8.09
CA TRP A 163 -14.52 4.19 7.65
C TRP A 163 -14.44 4.30 6.12
N THR A 164 -13.52 5.14 5.64
CA THR A 164 -13.30 5.32 4.20
C THR A 164 -12.70 4.05 3.56
N GLU A 165 -12.92 3.90 2.27
CA GLU A 165 -12.33 2.84 1.44
C GLU A 165 -10.97 3.25 0.85
N LYS A 166 -10.31 4.25 1.44
CA LYS A 166 -9.14 4.90 0.88
C LYS A 166 -7.94 4.80 1.81
N VAL A 167 -6.80 4.43 1.26
CA VAL A 167 -5.52 4.40 1.97
C VAL A 167 -4.38 4.77 1.03
N THR A 168 -3.39 5.51 1.52
CA THR A 168 -2.18 5.84 0.75
C THR A 168 -0.96 5.81 1.65
N ALA A 169 0.22 5.64 1.04
CA ALA A 169 1.49 5.80 1.74
C ALA A 169 2.45 6.68 0.94
N VAL A 170 3.37 7.28 1.65
CA VAL A 170 4.49 8.07 1.09
C VAL A 170 5.70 7.93 2.01
N ARG A 171 6.90 7.99 1.44
CA ARG A 171 8.13 8.07 2.23
C ARG A 171 8.14 9.36 3.04
N ALA A 172 8.54 9.26 4.31
CA ALA A 172 8.74 10.42 5.15
C ALA A 172 10.04 11.15 4.74
N LYS A 173 10.17 12.42 5.15
CA LYS A 173 11.40 13.20 4.91
C LYS A 173 12.59 12.64 5.67
N GLU A 174 12.36 12.09 6.86
CA GLU A 174 13.37 11.35 7.60
C GLU A 174 13.67 10.00 6.94
N CYS A 175 14.91 9.59 7.01
CA CYS A 175 15.34 8.28 6.50
C CYS A 175 14.62 7.15 7.23
N ASN A 176 14.32 6.09 6.48
CA ASN A 176 13.72 4.87 7.02
C ASN A 176 12.39 5.09 7.76
N ALA A 177 11.49 5.86 7.16
CA ALA A 177 10.13 6.00 7.65
C ALA A 177 9.13 6.22 6.50
N PHE A 178 7.87 5.87 6.76
CA PHE A 178 6.74 6.12 5.87
C PHE A 178 5.59 6.73 6.64
N TRP A 179 4.78 7.49 5.94
CA TRP A 179 3.45 7.87 6.37
C TRP A 179 2.43 6.98 5.68
N VAL A 180 1.52 6.41 6.46
CA VAL A 180 0.32 5.74 5.96
C VAL A 180 -0.88 6.57 6.38
N ILE A 181 -1.71 6.95 5.42
CA ILE A 181 -2.80 7.91 5.62
C ILE A 181 -4.11 7.28 5.17
N SER A 182 -5.12 7.38 6.02
CA SER A 182 -6.50 7.06 5.71
C SER A 182 -7.41 8.13 6.32
N SER A 183 -8.73 8.06 6.13
CA SER A 183 -9.63 9.10 6.60
C SER A 183 -10.95 8.55 7.14
N TYR A 184 -11.58 9.35 8.00
CA TYR A 184 -12.94 9.16 8.47
C TYR A 184 -13.61 10.53 8.60
N ALA A 185 -14.76 10.71 7.97
CA ALA A 185 -15.51 11.97 7.93
C ALA A 185 -14.61 13.15 7.52
N ASP A 186 -14.46 14.14 8.38
CA ASP A 186 -13.65 15.34 8.18
C ASP A 186 -12.18 15.20 8.66
N LYS A 187 -11.75 13.99 9.05
CA LYS A 187 -10.45 13.73 9.66
C LYS A 187 -9.57 12.85 8.80
N PHE A 188 -8.30 13.22 8.72
CA PHE A 188 -7.22 12.39 8.21
C PHE A 188 -6.39 11.83 9.36
N TYR A 189 -6.13 10.54 9.33
CA TYR A 189 -5.31 9.81 10.29
C TYR A 189 -3.99 9.45 9.63
N ALA A 190 -2.90 10.01 10.13
CA ALA A 190 -1.55 9.73 9.65
C ALA A 190 -0.81 8.83 10.64
N TYR A 191 -0.46 7.65 10.18
CA TYR A 191 0.33 6.67 10.92
C TYR A 191 1.78 6.74 10.46
N LYS A 192 2.69 6.82 11.40
CA LYS A 192 4.11 6.71 11.16
C LYS A 192 4.52 5.25 11.20
N VAL A 193 5.20 4.79 10.15
CA VAL A 193 5.81 3.48 10.06
C VAL A 193 7.32 3.70 10.08
N ASN A 194 7.99 3.24 11.13
CA ASN A 194 9.42 3.39 11.32
C ASN A 194 10.01 2.13 11.98
N THR A 195 11.25 2.19 12.43
CA THR A 195 11.93 1.05 13.07
C THR A 195 11.26 0.58 14.38
N ALA A 196 10.42 1.39 15.00
CA ALA A 196 9.64 1.03 16.19
C ALA A 196 8.28 0.39 15.83
N GLY A 197 7.93 0.31 14.54
CA GLY A 197 6.68 -0.25 14.03
C GLY A 197 5.68 0.81 13.56
N VAL A 198 4.39 0.51 13.70
CA VAL A 198 3.26 1.33 13.26
C VAL A 198 2.68 2.08 14.45
N SER A 199 2.59 3.40 14.38
CA SER A 199 2.01 4.23 15.43
C SER A 199 1.18 5.38 14.86
N LEU A 200 0.06 5.72 15.51
CA LEU A 200 -0.68 6.95 15.18
C LEU A 200 0.16 8.16 15.59
N ASP A 201 0.46 9.03 14.65
CA ASP A 201 1.23 10.24 14.89
C ASP A 201 0.33 11.49 14.90
N LYS A 202 -0.58 11.60 13.94
CA LYS A 202 -1.39 12.79 13.76
C LYS A 202 -2.81 12.47 13.32
N VAL A 203 -3.77 13.18 13.91
CA VAL A 203 -5.14 13.33 13.39
C VAL A 203 -5.33 14.79 13.00
N SER A 204 -5.69 15.04 11.74
CA SER A 204 -5.93 16.37 11.19
C SER A 204 -7.39 16.51 10.83
N THR A 205 -8.08 17.47 11.45
CA THR A 205 -9.47 17.83 11.12
C THR A 205 -9.48 18.94 10.08
N ILE A 206 -10.24 18.77 9.01
CA ILE A 206 -10.35 19.74 7.92
C ILE A 206 -11.76 20.33 7.91
N ASN A 207 -11.88 21.57 8.34
CA ASN A 207 -13.15 22.27 8.36
C ASN A 207 -13.74 22.39 6.94
N GLY A 208 -15.00 22.02 6.81
CA GLY A 208 -15.72 22.07 5.53
C GLY A 208 -15.42 20.90 4.60
N TYR A 209 -14.55 19.96 5.00
CA TYR A 209 -14.37 18.69 4.33
C TYR A 209 -15.17 17.61 5.07
N ASN A 210 -16.06 16.94 4.36
CA ASN A 210 -16.77 15.78 4.87
C ASN A 210 -16.94 14.79 3.73
N THR A 211 -16.48 13.57 3.92
CA THR A 211 -16.71 12.49 2.98
C THR A 211 -18.08 11.86 3.28
N ILE A 212 -19.10 12.34 2.58
CA ILE A 212 -20.44 11.72 2.63
C ILE A 212 -20.36 10.29 2.10
N ASP A 213 -19.59 10.07 1.02
CA ASP A 213 -19.32 8.77 0.43
C ASP A 213 -17.87 8.35 0.69
N PRO A 214 -17.62 7.17 1.27
CA PRO A 214 -16.27 6.70 1.58
C PRO A 214 -15.46 6.28 0.36
N ARG A 215 -16.13 6.02 -0.78
CA ARG A 215 -15.51 5.53 -2.02
C ARG A 215 -14.64 6.58 -2.69
N GLY A 216 -13.62 6.14 -3.40
CA GLY A 216 -12.74 6.99 -4.19
C GLY A 216 -11.25 6.69 -3.96
N TYR A 217 -10.40 7.68 -4.23
CA TYR A 217 -8.95 7.52 -4.14
C TYR A 217 -8.30 8.57 -3.24
N LEU A 218 -7.31 8.13 -2.48
CA LEU A 218 -6.42 8.96 -1.70
C LEU A 218 -4.99 8.80 -2.23
N LYS A 219 -4.30 9.91 -2.51
CA LYS A 219 -2.94 9.86 -3.02
C LYS A 219 -2.12 11.05 -2.54
N VAL A 220 -0.90 10.79 -2.09
CA VAL A 220 0.10 11.84 -1.85
C VAL A 220 0.86 12.08 -3.15
N SER A 221 1.18 13.36 -3.45
CA SER A 221 1.99 13.73 -4.60
C SER A 221 3.42 13.16 -4.47
N PRO A 222 4.12 12.89 -5.58
CA PRO A 222 5.49 12.33 -5.55
C PRO A 222 6.49 13.17 -4.75
N ASP A 223 6.29 14.48 -4.69
CA ASP A 223 7.13 15.40 -3.92
C ASP A 223 6.76 15.48 -2.43
N GLY A 224 5.74 14.73 -2.00
CA GLY A 224 5.27 14.68 -0.62
C GLY A 224 4.63 15.98 -0.11
N LYS A 225 4.16 16.88 -0.99
CA LYS A 225 3.64 18.19 -0.57
C LYS A 225 2.13 18.34 -0.67
N LYS A 226 1.46 17.47 -1.40
CA LYS A 226 0.02 17.51 -1.60
C LYS A 226 -0.61 16.16 -1.28
N LEU A 227 -1.76 16.20 -0.65
CA LEU A 227 -2.66 15.07 -0.48
C LEU A 227 -3.89 15.33 -1.33
N VAL A 228 -4.22 14.40 -2.21
CA VAL A 228 -5.42 14.47 -3.05
C VAL A 228 -6.42 13.42 -2.56
N ALA A 229 -7.63 13.84 -2.26
CA ALA A 229 -8.76 12.98 -1.99
C ALA A 229 -9.80 13.15 -3.10
N ALA A 230 -9.91 12.16 -3.98
CA ALA A 230 -10.94 12.07 -4.98
C ALA A 230 -12.09 11.24 -4.42
N ASN A 231 -13.22 11.86 -4.15
CA ASN A 231 -14.40 11.23 -3.57
C ASN A 231 -15.48 11.07 -4.63
N MET A 232 -16.21 9.97 -4.59
CA MET A 232 -17.21 9.66 -5.62
C MET A 232 -18.34 10.71 -5.68
N GLU A 233 -18.83 11.18 -4.53
CA GLU A 233 -19.96 12.12 -4.49
C GLU A 233 -19.54 13.57 -4.24
N SER A 234 -18.51 13.83 -3.42
CA SER A 234 -18.11 15.19 -3.04
C SER A 234 -16.99 15.78 -3.90
N GLY A 235 -16.54 15.04 -4.95
CA GLY A 235 -15.53 15.52 -5.89
C GLY A 235 -14.10 15.43 -5.37
N THR A 236 -13.19 16.17 -6.01
CA THR A 236 -11.76 16.11 -5.72
C THR A 236 -11.31 17.28 -4.86
N HIS A 237 -10.62 16.98 -3.78
CA HIS A 237 -10.05 17.93 -2.85
C HIS A 237 -8.53 17.80 -2.81
N ILE A 238 -7.83 18.91 -2.77
CA ILE A 238 -6.36 18.97 -2.70
C ILE A 238 -5.96 19.71 -1.44
N PHE A 239 -5.15 19.04 -0.61
CA PHE A 239 -4.65 19.59 0.65
C PHE A 239 -3.15 19.79 0.60
N ASN A 240 -2.64 20.74 1.39
CA ASN A 240 -1.21 20.80 1.67
C ASN A 240 -0.87 19.66 2.62
N PHE A 241 0.21 18.95 2.32
CA PHE A 241 0.76 17.88 3.14
C PHE A 241 2.16 18.31 3.60
N ASN A 242 2.36 18.40 4.92
CA ASN A 242 3.62 18.90 5.53
C ASN A 242 4.18 17.89 6.53
#